data_7fd7bc97826ebf0cc84ed0a02e5c63f4
#
_entry.id   7fd7bc97826ebf0cc84ed0a02e5c63f4
#
_cell.length_a   1.000
_cell.length_b   1.000
_cell.length_c   1.000
_cell.angle_alpha   90.00
_cell.angle_beta   90.00
_cell.angle_gamma   90.00
#
_symmetry.space_group_name_H-M   'P 1'
#
loop_
_entity.id
_entity.type
_entity.pdbx_description
1 polymer ?
#
loop_
_entity_poly.entity_id
_entity_poly.type
_entity_poly.pdbx_seq_one_letter_code
_entity_poly.pdbx_strand_id
1 'polypeptide(L)'
;MWVKAMSNLSKTYANALFELSLEENIADQVLCQSKEIKELLLQNPEFIKLLDTPTIPKEEKVRVADKTFGDSVNKNLLNFMKVMIERKNANELLHSIDDFEVLYNKHYGIEKAVAITAVPMSEEMKNKLCEKLAKVTGKKIILTNKVDPSVIGGVVLEFSDKQYNDSIANKLSELKVRLKKI
;
A
#
# COMPACT_ATOMS: atom_id res chain seq x y z
N MET A 1 13.00 -5.64 -1.74
CA MET A 1 13.09 -5.48 -3.22
C MET A 1 12.20 -6.52 -3.89
N TRP A 2 10.89 -6.25 -3.99
CA TRP A 2 9.94 -7.03 -4.79
C TRP A 2 8.93 -6.05 -5.37
N VAL A 3 9.35 -5.32 -6.41
CA VAL A 3 8.39 -4.77 -7.37
C VAL A 3 7.98 -5.96 -8.23
N LYS A 4 7.02 -6.75 -7.72
CA LYS A 4 6.38 -7.77 -8.52
C LYS A 4 5.60 -7.02 -9.59
N ALA A 5 5.85 -7.34 -10.84
CA ALA A 5 5.15 -6.73 -11.97
C ALA A 5 3.64 -6.74 -11.68
N MET A 6 3.08 -5.54 -11.46
CA MET A 6 1.64 -5.36 -11.24
C MET A 6 0.93 -5.97 -12.44
N SER A 7 0.04 -6.92 -12.21
CA SER A 7 -0.67 -7.56 -13.32
C SER A 7 -1.58 -6.53 -13.99
N ASN A 8 -1.66 -6.50 -15.30
CA ASN A 8 -2.57 -5.59 -16.00
C ASN A 8 -4.03 -5.79 -15.55
N LEU A 9 -4.32 -6.97 -15.03
CA LEU A 9 -5.63 -7.36 -14.55
C LEU A 9 -6.01 -6.66 -13.24
N SER A 10 -5.12 -6.66 -12.22
CA SER A 10 -5.34 -5.97 -10.94
C SER A 10 -5.60 -4.48 -11.14
N LYS A 11 -4.82 -3.84 -12.03
CA LYS A 11 -5.01 -2.43 -12.39
C LYS A 11 -6.36 -2.15 -13.04
N THR A 12 -6.81 -3.02 -13.94
CA THR A 12 -8.10 -2.85 -14.61
C THR A 12 -9.24 -2.89 -13.60
N TYR A 13 -9.21 -3.85 -12.67
CA TYR A 13 -10.21 -3.94 -11.60
C TYR A 13 -10.14 -2.77 -10.62
N ALA A 14 -8.94 -2.36 -10.23
CA ALA A 14 -8.74 -1.22 -9.35
C ALA A 14 -9.24 0.09 -9.98
N ASN A 15 -8.98 0.32 -11.28
CA ASN A 15 -9.48 1.50 -11.99
C ASN A 15 -11.01 1.52 -12.01
N ALA A 16 -11.66 0.40 -12.35
CA ALA A 16 -13.11 0.33 -12.40
C ALA A 16 -13.75 0.62 -11.02
N LEU A 17 -13.19 0.04 -9.95
CA LEU A 17 -13.66 0.32 -8.58
C LEU A 17 -13.42 1.78 -8.20
N PHE A 18 -12.29 2.35 -8.60
CA PHE A 18 -11.94 3.72 -8.28
C PHE A 18 -12.85 4.72 -8.99
N GLU A 19 -13.10 4.56 -10.29
CA GLU A 19 -14.02 5.39 -11.08
C GLU A 19 -15.43 5.37 -10.47
N LEU A 20 -15.96 4.18 -10.18
CA LEU A 20 -17.25 4.02 -9.53
C LEU A 20 -17.29 4.70 -8.15
N SER A 21 -16.21 4.57 -7.37
CA SER A 21 -16.12 5.18 -6.04
C SER A 21 -16.07 6.71 -6.10
N LEU A 22 -15.50 7.29 -7.17
CA LEU A 22 -15.51 8.74 -7.40
C LEU A 22 -16.90 9.22 -7.81
N GLU A 23 -17.57 8.53 -8.73
CA GLU A 23 -18.91 8.87 -9.18
C GLU A 23 -19.93 8.92 -8.03
N GLU A 24 -19.84 7.97 -7.09
CA GLU A 24 -20.71 7.91 -5.92
C GLU A 24 -20.22 8.71 -4.70
N ASN A 25 -19.05 9.37 -4.79
CA ASN A 25 -18.41 10.10 -3.68
C ASN A 25 -18.14 9.24 -2.42
N ILE A 26 -17.78 7.98 -2.61
CA ILE A 26 -17.53 7.01 -1.52
C ILE A 26 -16.06 6.55 -1.47
N ALA A 27 -15.15 7.20 -2.21
CA ALA A 27 -13.75 6.77 -2.34
C ALA A 27 -13.03 6.64 -0.99
N ASP A 28 -13.28 7.54 -0.05
CA ASP A 28 -12.71 7.49 1.31
C ASP A 28 -13.20 6.28 2.09
N GLN A 29 -14.51 5.99 2.01
CA GLN A 29 -15.13 4.84 2.66
C GLN A 29 -14.57 3.53 2.08
N VAL A 30 -14.52 3.42 0.75
CA VAL A 30 -14.00 2.24 0.06
C VAL A 30 -12.53 2.03 0.40
N LEU A 31 -11.71 3.09 0.49
CA LEU A 31 -10.31 2.99 0.89
C LEU A 31 -10.15 2.43 2.31
N CYS A 32 -10.93 2.96 3.27
CA CYS A 32 -10.89 2.51 4.66
C CYS A 32 -11.23 1.02 4.75
N GLN A 33 -12.38 0.63 4.18
CA GLN A 33 -12.85 -0.76 4.18
C GLN A 33 -11.91 -1.70 3.42
N SER A 34 -11.32 -1.24 2.31
CA SER A 34 -10.33 -2.03 1.56
C SER A 34 -9.09 -2.35 2.40
N LYS A 35 -8.64 -1.42 3.24
CA LYS A 35 -7.51 -1.66 4.16
C LYS A 35 -7.87 -2.68 5.23
N GLU A 36 -9.05 -2.57 5.82
CA GLU A 36 -9.55 -3.54 6.81
C GLU A 36 -9.65 -4.95 6.21
N ILE A 37 -10.23 -5.06 5.01
CA ILE A 37 -10.29 -6.34 4.28
C ILE A 37 -8.88 -6.87 4.01
N LYS A 38 -7.96 -6.03 3.57
CA LYS A 38 -6.58 -6.44 3.30
C LYS A 38 -5.91 -7.00 4.55
N GLU A 39 -6.06 -6.36 5.70
CA GLU A 39 -5.52 -6.85 6.98
C GLU A 39 -6.13 -8.19 7.36
N LEU A 40 -7.45 -8.34 7.25
CA LEU A 40 -8.14 -9.60 7.51
C LEU A 40 -7.65 -10.74 6.59
N LEU A 41 -7.47 -10.45 5.31
CA LEU A 41 -6.99 -11.42 4.33
C LEU A 41 -5.53 -11.82 4.57
N LEU A 42 -4.68 -10.89 5.02
CA LEU A 42 -3.28 -11.18 5.38
C LEU A 42 -3.17 -12.02 6.66
N GLN A 43 -4.07 -11.81 7.62
CA GLN A 43 -4.16 -12.62 8.83
C GLN A 43 -4.74 -14.01 8.56
N ASN A 44 -5.55 -14.16 7.50
CA ASN A 44 -6.23 -15.40 7.13
C ASN A 44 -5.91 -15.84 5.69
N PRO A 45 -4.68 -16.23 5.38
CA PRO A 45 -4.28 -16.59 4.01
C PRO A 45 -5.03 -17.82 3.47
N GLU A 46 -5.59 -18.65 4.35
CA GLU A 46 -6.41 -19.80 3.98
C GLU A 46 -7.72 -19.38 3.33
N PHE A 47 -8.24 -18.21 3.66
CA PHE A 47 -9.47 -17.69 3.04
C PHE A 47 -9.25 -17.42 1.54
N ILE A 48 -8.12 -16.82 1.17
CA ILE A 48 -7.77 -16.59 -0.25
C ILE A 48 -7.61 -17.92 -0.98
N LYS A 49 -6.95 -18.91 -0.34
CA LYS A 49 -6.79 -20.26 -0.91
C LYS A 49 -8.15 -20.94 -1.13
N LEU A 50 -9.08 -20.81 -0.19
CA LEU A 50 -10.44 -21.32 -0.33
C LEU A 50 -11.14 -20.68 -1.54
N LEU A 51 -11.05 -19.37 -1.69
CA LEU A 51 -11.64 -18.65 -2.81
C LEU A 51 -11.01 -19.02 -4.17
N ASP A 52 -9.73 -19.38 -4.19
CA ASP A 52 -9.02 -19.78 -5.41
C ASP A 52 -9.17 -21.28 -5.75
N THR A 53 -9.58 -22.12 -4.79
CA THR A 53 -9.70 -23.58 -4.95
C THR A 53 -10.71 -23.94 -6.05
N PRO A 54 -10.33 -24.67 -7.10
CA PRO A 54 -11.22 -24.97 -8.24
C PRO A 54 -12.34 -25.97 -7.92
N THR A 55 -12.21 -26.76 -6.86
CA THR A 55 -13.19 -27.78 -6.45
C THR A 55 -14.45 -27.22 -5.84
N ILE A 56 -14.42 -25.98 -5.34
CA ILE A 56 -15.58 -25.33 -4.72
C ILE A 56 -16.39 -24.59 -5.79
N PRO A 57 -17.73 -24.79 -5.87
CA PRO A 57 -18.58 -24.05 -6.79
C PRO A 57 -18.50 -22.54 -6.56
N LYS A 58 -18.61 -21.76 -7.65
CA LYS A 58 -18.53 -20.28 -7.58
C LYS A 58 -19.60 -19.69 -6.66
N GLU A 59 -20.80 -20.23 -6.70
CA GLU A 59 -21.95 -19.80 -5.91
C GLU A 59 -21.68 -19.94 -4.41
N GLU A 60 -20.99 -21.00 -4.01
CA GLU A 60 -20.61 -21.20 -2.61
C GLU A 60 -19.55 -20.19 -2.15
N LYS A 61 -18.54 -19.93 -3.00
CA LYS A 61 -17.52 -18.92 -2.73
C LYS A 61 -18.13 -17.54 -2.56
N VAL A 62 -19.05 -17.16 -3.45
CA VAL A 62 -19.76 -15.88 -3.37
C VAL A 62 -20.61 -15.82 -2.11
N ARG A 63 -21.30 -16.90 -1.73
CA ARG A 63 -22.05 -16.95 -0.46
C ARG A 63 -21.14 -16.79 0.77
N VAL A 64 -19.97 -17.38 0.75
CA VAL A 64 -19.00 -17.23 1.85
C VAL A 64 -18.55 -15.77 1.95
N ALA A 65 -18.22 -15.13 0.84
CA ALA A 65 -17.88 -13.71 0.80
C ALA A 65 -19.03 -12.82 1.30
N ASP A 66 -20.27 -13.10 0.87
CA ASP A 66 -21.47 -12.39 1.36
C ASP A 66 -21.68 -12.52 2.86
N LYS A 67 -21.57 -13.73 3.39
CA LYS A 67 -21.76 -13.95 4.83
C LYS A 67 -20.64 -13.33 5.67
N THR A 68 -19.42 -13.23 5.13
CA THR A 68 -18.27 -12.71 5.86
C THR A 68 -18.24 -11.18 5.84
N PHE A 69 -18.58 -10.56 4.71
CA PHE A 69 -18.38 -9.13 4.48
C PHE A 69 -19.66 -8.35 4.19
N GLY A 70 -20.79 -9.03 3.90
CA GLY A 70 -22.00 -8.41 3.37
C GLY A 70 -22.57 -7.28 4.21
N ASP A 71 -22.52 -7.41 5.53
CA ASP A 71 -23.06 -6.40 6.47
C ASP A 71 -22.03 -5.34 6.88
N SER A 72 -20.74 -5.58 6.58
CA SER A 72 -19.63 -4.76 7.07
C SER A 72 -19.04 -3.83 6.03
N VAL A 73 -19.26 -4.08 4.74
CA VAL A 73 -18.64 -3.33 3.66
C VAL A 73 -19.63 -2.69 2.70
N ASN A 74 -19.17 -1.66 2.00
CA ASN A 74 -19.98 -1.02 0.95
C ASN A 74 -20.34 -2.00 -0.16
N LYS A 75 -21.56 -1.87 -0.72
CA LYS A 75 -22.08 -2.75 -1.77
C LYS A 75 -21.16 -2.83 -2.99
N ASN A 76 -20.55 -1.72 -3.38
CA ASN A 76 -19.66 -1.69 -4.55
C ASN A 76 -18.38 -2.48 -4.31
N LEU A 77 -17.79 -2.36 -3.12
CA LEU A 77 -16.62 -3.14 -2.73
C LEU A 77 -16.95 -4.63 -2.62
N LEU A 78 -18.11 -4.97 -2.08
CA LEU A 78 -18.60 -6.36 -2.04
C LEU A 78 -18.82 -6.93 -3.44
N ASN A 79 -19.47 -6.17 -4.33
CA ASN A 79 -19.67 -6.58 -5.72
C ASN A 79 -18.35 -6.74 -6.48
N PHE A 80 -17.40 -5.84 -6.25
CA PHE A 80 -16.05 -5.98 -6.80
C PHE A 80 -15.40 -7.31 -6.38
N MET A 81 -15.46 -7.67 -5.09
CA MET A 81 -14.94 -8.94 -4.60
C MET A 81 -15.64 -10.13 -5.25
N LYS A 82 -16.99 -10.09 -5.37
CA LYS A 82 -17.79 -11.14 -6.03
C LYS A 82 -17.37 -11.33 -7.48
N VAL A 83 -17.24 -10.25 -8.24
CA VAL A 83 -16.80 -10.30 -9.65
C VAL A 83 -15.42 -10.94 -9.77
N MET A 84 -14.49 -10.62 -8.89
CA MET A 84 -13.16 -11.25 -8.90
C MET A 84 -13.22 -12.74 -8.58
N ILE A 85 -14.07 -13.16 -7.64
CA ILE A 85 -14.31 -14.58 -7.31
C ILE A 85 -14.92 -15.33 -8.51
N GLU A 86 -15.95 -14.77 -9.12
CA GLU A 86 -16.65 -15.35 -10.28
C GLU A 86 -15.71 -15.52 -11.48
N ARG A 87 -14.79 -14.57 -11.66
CA ARG A 87 -13.78 -14.59 -12.74
C ARG A 87 -12.56 -15.45 -12.41
N LYS A 88 -12.53 -16.13 -11.28
CA LYS A 88 -11.39 -16.94 -10.79
C LYS A 88 -10.10 -16.13 -10.59
N ASN A 89 -10.22 -14.88 -10.20
CA ASN A 89 -9.12 -13.96 -9.97
C ASN A 89 -9.00 -13.57 -8.49
N ALA A 90 -9.44 -14.42 -7.57
CA ALA A 90 -9.42 -14.14 -6.13
C ALA A 90 -7.99 -13.91 -5.58
N ASN A 91 -6.98 -14.53 -6.21
CA ASN A 91 -5.56 -14.34 -5.89
C ASN A 91 -5.06 -12.91 -6.20
N GLU A 92 -5.71 -12.20 -7.14
CA GLU A 92 -5.36 -10.81 -7.49
C GLU A 92 -6.06 -9.77 -6.59
N LEU A 93 -6.91 -10.20 -5.65
CA LEU A 93 -7.69 -9.29 -4.81
C LEU A 93 -6.80 -8.35 -3.98
N LEU A 94 -5.76 -8.88 -3.35
CA LEU A 94 -4.82 -8.08 -2.56
C LEU A 94 -4.08 -7.05 -3.44
N HIS A 95 -3.66 -7.47 -4.63
CA HIS A 95 -2.98 -6.58 -5.57
C HIS A 95 -3.92 -5.49 -6.10
N SER A 96 -5.19 -5.82 -6.33
CA SER A 96 -6.18 -4.83 -6.77
C SER A 96 -6.49 -3.79 -5.69
N ILE A 97 -6.50 -4.19 -4.41
CA ILE A 97 -6.63 -3.26 -3.29
C ILE A 97 -5.41 -2.33 -3.21
N ASP A 98 -4.20 -2.85 -3.41
CA ASP A 98 -2.99 -2.03 -3.44
C ASP A 98 -3.00 -1.03 -4.60
N ASP A 99 -3.41 -1.49 -5.78
CA ASP A 99 -3.55 -0.63 -6.97
C ASP A 99 -4.61 0.46 -6.76
N PHE A 100 -5.74 0.14 -6.10
CA PHE A 100 -6.76 1.11 -5.72
C PHE A 100 -6.19 2.19 -4.78
N GLU A 101 -5.41 1.81 -3.76
CA GLU A 101 -4.77 2.78 -2.88
C GLU A 101 -3.79 3.69 -3.62
N VAL A 102 -3.04 3.16 -4.60
CA VAL A 102 -2.14 3.95 -5.45
C VAL A 102 -2.92 4.96 -6.27
N LEU A 103 -4.05 4.56 -6.89
CA LEU A 103 -4.92 5.45 -7.66
C LEU A 103 -5.53 6.56 -6.79
N TYR A 104 -6.04 6.18 -5.62
CA TYR A 104 -6.58 7.11 -4.63
C TYR A 104 -5.53 8.16 -4.23
N ASN A 105 -4.34 7.70 -3.84
CA ASN A 105 -3.26 8.59 -3.41
C ASN A 105 -2.83 9.54 -4.55
N LYS A 106 -2.76 9.04 -5.78
CA LYS A 106 -2.44 9.85 -6.96
C LYS A 106 -3.49 10.92 -7.22
N HIS A 107 -4.77 10.59 -7.13
CA HIS A 107 -5.89 11.50 -7.37
C HIS A 107 -5.94 12.62 -6.33
N TYR A 108 -5.78 12.28 -5.05
CA TYR A 108 -5.84 13.24 -3.95
C TYR A 108 -4.49 13.93 -3.63
N GLY A 109 -3.48 13.72 -4.46
CA GLY A 109 -2.16 14.32 -4.26
C GLY A 109 -1.49 13.89 -2.95
N ILE A 110 -1.74 12.66 -2.52
CA ILE A 110 -1.14 12.07 -1.32
C ILE A 110 0.12 11.31 -1.73
N GLU A 111 1.18 11.46 -0.98
CA GLU A 111 2.42 10.74 -1.22
C GLU A 111 2.93 10.08 0.04
N LYS A 112 3.30 8.81 -0.07
CA LYS A 112 3.86 8.03 1.03
C LYS A 112 5.36 8.20 1.06
N ALA A 113 5.90 8.48 2.25
CA ALA A 113 7.34 8.53 2.50
C ALA A 113 7.70 7.58 3.64
N VAL A 114 8.84 6.91 3.53
CA VAL A 114 9.39 6.08 4.60
C VAL A 114 10.69 6.72 5.07
N ALA A 115 10.75 7.09 6.35
CA ALA A 115 11.97 7.56 7.00
C ALA A 115 12.59 6.41 7.80
N ILE A 116 13.77 5.96 7.39
CA ILE A 116 14.53 4.92 8.09
C ILE A 116 15.56 5.62 8.99
N THR A 117 15.50 5.35 10.28
CA THR A 117 16.34 5.99 11.30
C THR A 117 16.90 4.96 12.28
N ALA A 118 18.03 5.26 12.93
CA ALA A 118 18.64 4.37 13.92
C ALA A 118 17.79 4.19 15.19
N VAL A 119 17.00 5.21 15.55
CA VAL A 119 16.10 5.23 16.72
C VAL A 119 14.73 5.76 16.29
N PRO A 120 13.65 5.44 17.02
CA PRO A 120 12.33 5.97 16.71
C PRO A 120 12.33 7.51 16.65
N MET A 121 11.68 8.07 15.63
CA MET A 121 11.51 9.52 15.51
C MET A 121 10.43 10.01 16.50
N SER A 122 10.67 11.18 17.11
CA SER A 122 9.62 11.87 17.86
C SER A 122 8.54 12.40 16.91
N GLU A 123 7.30 12.58 17.41
CA GLU A 123 6.21 13.15 16.62
C GLU A 123 6.54 14.55 16.09
N GLU A 124 7.27 15.34 16.88
CA GLU A 124 7.73 16.67 16.46
C GLU A 124 8.66 16.60 15.24
N MET A 125 9.60 15.63 15.22
CA MET A 125 10.49 15.42 14.09
C MET A 125 9.75 14.91 12.86
N LYS A 126 8.79 14.00 13.03
CA LYS A 126 7.94 13.52 11.93
C LYS A 126 7.17 14.66 11.30
N ASN A 127 6.52 15.49 12.11
CA ASN A 127 5.75 16.65 11.63
C ASN A 127 6.62 17.64 10.85
N LYS A 128 7.78 18.01 11.39
CA LYS A 128 8.75 18.89 10.71
C LYS A 128 9.21 18.32 9.36
N LEU A 129 9.43 17.00 9.29
CA LEU A 129 9.84 16.34 8.06
C LEU A 129 8.68 16.31 7.03
N CYS A 130 7.46 16.00 7.50
CA CYS A 130 6.26 16.05 6.66
C CYS A 130 6.05 17.45 6.05
N GLU A 131 6.16 18.51 6.87
CA GLU A 131 5.99 19.88 6.39
C GLU A 131 7.05 20.27 5.35
N LYS A 132 8.32 19.91 5.57
CA LYS A 132 9.38 20.15 4.60
C LYS A 132 9.13 19.43 3.29
N LEU A 133 8.75 18.15 3.34
CA LEU A 133 8.43 17.36 2.15
C LEU A 133 7.20 17.93 1.43
N ALA A 134 6.15 18.28 2.17
CA ALA A 134 4.94 18.89 1.59
C ALA A 134 5.26 20.21 0.88
N LYS A 135 6.12 21.06 1.44
CA LYS A 135 6.56 22.32 0.81
C LYS A 135 7.33 22.09 -0.50
N VAL A 136 8.15 21.04 -0.55
CA VAL A 136 8.96 20.73 -1.75
C VAL A 136 8.12 20.07 -2.85
N THR A 137 7.15 19.24 -2.47
CA THR A 137 6.37 18.42 -3.42
C THR A 137 5.03 19.01 -3.79
N GLY A 138 4.49 19.91 -2.97
CA GLY A 138 3.13 20.43 -3.13
C GLY A 138 2.04 19.39 -2.81
N LYS A 139 2.41 18.23 -2.18
CA LYS A 139 1.51 17.12 -1.92
C LYS A 139 1.34 16.90 -0.42
N LYS A 140 0.26 16.21 -0.04
CA LYS A 140 0.06 15.73 1.32
C LYS A 140 0.95 14.51 1.58
N ILE A 141 1.79 14.57 2.61
CA ILE A 141 2.75 13.50 2.92
C ILE A 141 2.22 12.63 4.05
N ILE A 142 2.25 11.31 3.83
CA ILE A 142 2.06 10.30 4.86
C ILE A 142 3.42 9.69 5.16
N LEU A 143 4.00 10.03 6.32
CA LEU A 143 5.32 9.58 6.73
C LEU A 143 5.23 8.37 7.65
N THR A 144 5.88 7.27 7.25
CA THR A 144 6.09 6.09 8.10
C THR A 144 7.53 6.07 8.59
N ASN A 145 7.75 5.87 9.88
CA ASN A 145 9.10 5.70 10.43
C ASN A 145 9.42 4.21 10.60
N LYS A 146 10.51 3.78 9.98
CA LYS A 146 11.10 2.45 10.16
C LYS A 146 12.41 2.59 10.93
N VAL A 147 12.57 1.78 11.97
CA VAL A 147 13.81 1.79 12.77
C VAL A 147 14.75 0.72 12.25
N ASP A 148 15.97 1.15 11.89
CA ASP A 148 17.06 0.27 11.46
C ASP A 148 18.38 0.73 12.09
N PRO A 149 18.90 0.02 13.10
CA PRO A 149 20.15 0.39 13.76
C PRO A 149 21.37 0.45 12.85
N SER A 150 21.34 -0.19 11.66
CA SER A 150 22.45 -0.17 10.70
C SER A 150 22.72 1.22 10.12
N VAL A 151 21.76 2.13 10.19
CA VAL A 151 21.88 3.53 9.76
C VAL A 151 22.87 4.31 10.64
N ILE A 152 23.13 3.83 11.89
CA ILE A 152 24.00 4.45 12.92
C ILE A 152 23.47 5.82 13.38
N GLY A 153 23.06 6.68 12.45
CA GLY A 153 22.51 8.01 12.70
C GLY A 153 22.17 8.74 11.40
N GLY A 154 21.42 9.83 11.49
CA GLY A 154 20.83 10.50 10.34
C GLY A 154 19.54 9.84 9.87
N VAL A 155 19.15 10.05 8.64
CA VAL A 155 17.92 9.52 8.04
C VAL A 155 18.16 9.03 6.62
N VAL A 156 17.58 7.88 6.30
CA VAL A 156 17.38 7.44 4.92
C VAL A 156 15.90 7.66 4.60
N LEU A 157 15.62 8.45 3.58
CA LEU A 157 14.28 8.79 3.16
C LEU A 157 13.97 8.10 1.84
N GLU A 158 12.97 7.24 1.82
CA GLU A 158 12.41 6.63 0.62
C GLU A 158 11.13 7.38 0.24
N PHE A 159 11.11 7.93 -0.96
CA PHE A 159 10.07 8.83 -1.40
C PHE A 159 10.00 8.87 -2.93
N SER A 160 8.81 8.72 -3.53
CA SER A 160 8.61 8.79 -4.99
C SER A 160 9.59 7.94 -5.78
N ASP A 161 9.76 6.67 -5.45
CA ASP A 161 10.71 5.74 -6.07
C ASP A 161 12.19 6.18 -6.01
N LYS A 162 12.48 7.21 -5.23
CA LYS A 162 13.83 7.70 -4.95
C LYS A 162 14.22 7.46 -3.51
N GLN A 163 15.48 7.16 -3.30
CA GLN A 163 16.06 7.05 -1.97
C GLN A 163 17.06 8.18 -1.75
N TYR A 164 16.84 8.95 -0.72
CA TYR A 164 17.76 9.99 -0.26
C TYR A 164 18.44 9.49 1.01
N ASN A 165 19.74 9.22 0.92
CA ASN A 165 20.51 8.64 2.01
C ASN A 165 21.46 9.68 2.62
N ASP A 166 21.04 10.29 3.71
CA ASP A 166 21.87 11.23 4.52
C ASP A 166 22.32 10.57 5.84
N SER A 167 22.53 9.25 5.83
CA SER A 167 23.00 8.52 7.01
C SER A 167 24.50 8.67 7.23
N ILE A 168 24.90 8.56 8.49
CA ILE A 168 26.32 8.54 8.89
C ILE A 168 27.02 7.33 8.29
N ALA A 169 26.36 6.19 8.22
CA ALA A 169 26.87 4.97 7.59
C ALA A 169 27.27 5.20 6.11
N ASN A 170 26.42 5.91 5.35
CA ASN A 170 26.71 6.25 3.96
C ASN A 170 27.91 7.22 3.85
N LYS A 171 27.93 8.27 4.66
CA LYS A 171 29.02 9.26 4.70
C LYS A 171 30.36 8.61 5.02
N LEU A 172 30.42 7.67 5.97
CA LEU A 172 31.60 6.89 6.30
C LEU A 172 32.03 5.99 5.13
N SER A 173 31.06 5.35 4.44
CA SER A 173 31.35 4.52 3.27
C SER A 173 31.94 5.32 2.12
N GLU A 174 31.38 6.49 1.82
CA GLU A 174 31.91 7.41 0.81
C GLU A 174 33.32 7.89 1.14
N LEU A 175 33.61 8.21 2.40
CA LEU A 175 34.95 8.58 2.85
C LEU A 175 35.94 7.43 2.67
N LYS A 176 35.56 6.18 3.01
CA LYS A 176 36.40 5.01 2.79
C LYS A 176 36.74 4.81 1.31
N VAL A 177 35.78 5.02 0.42
CA VAL A 177 36.01 4.90 -1.03
C VAL A 177 36.94 6.00 -1.54
N ARG A 178 36.81 7.23 -1.03
CA ARG A 178 37.70 8.34 -1.41
C ARG A 178 39.14 8.10 -0.94
N LEU A 179 39.34 7.59 0.29
CA LEU A 179 40.67 7.28 0.84
C LEU A 179 41.36 6.12 0.15
N LYS A 180 40.62 5.16 -0.45
CA LYS A 180 41.19 4.06 -1.22
C LYS A 180 41.64 4.46 -2.64
N LYS A 181 41.27 5.64 -3.12
CA LYS A 181 41.60 6.16 -4.45
C LYS A 181 42.82 7.11 -4.43
N ILE A 182 43.39 7.34 -3.25
CA ILE A 182 44.64 8.04 -3.00
C ILE A 182 45.74 7.00 -2.82
#